data_e9893bb04521f7523d2fba7085ee6b33
#
_entry.id   e9893bb04521f7523d2fba7085ee6b33
#
_cell.length_a   1.000
_cell.length_b   1.000
_cell.length_c   1.000
_cell.angle_alpha   90.00
_cell.angle_beta   90.00
_cell.angle_gamma   90.00
#
_symmetry.space_group_name_H-M   'P 1'
#
loop_
_entity.id
_entity.type
_entity.pdbx_description
1 polymer ?
#
loop_
_entity_poly.entity_id
_entity_poly.type
_entity_poly.pdbx_seq_one_letter_code
_entity_poly.pdbx_strand_id
1 'polypeptide(L)'
;MAGHKGYGFGLWCEILSGALPGGHMRWDVGSWMFDPTDQPSWHNAGFIVMDTKVIADAEGYAQRMNKLIDEIHAVETAEGVEQVVLPGEFEWAHMARSHESGINLPADVRAKLSETMELAGHQPVWLA
;
A
#
# COMPACT_ATOMS: atom_id res chain seq x y z
N MET A 1 -5.29 11.12 13.99
CA MET A 1 -5.18 12.17 12.96
C MET A 1 -5.71 13.49 13.48
N ALA A 2 -5.18 14.62 13.03
CA ALA A 2 -5.35 15.98 13.61
C ALA A 2 -6.75 16.60 13.43
N GLY A 3 -7.79 16.10 14.09
CA GLY A 3 -9.14 16.70 14.14
C GLY A 3 -9.69 17.14 12.77
N HIS A 4 -10.08 18.39 12.64
CA HIS A 4 -10.67 18.94 11.41
C HIS A 4 -9.77 18.84 10.16
N LYS A 5 -8.45 18.89 10.31
CA LYS A 5 -7.52 18.72 9.19
C LYS A 5 -7.50 17.26 8.69
N GLY A 6 -7.56 16.29 9.61
CA GLY A 6 -7.67 14.89 9.25
C GLY A 6 -9.00 14.56 8.56
N TYR A 7 -10.09 15.18 9.03
CA TYR A 7 -11.39 15.08 8.36
C TYR A 7 -11.34 15.61 6.92
N GLY A 8 -10.75 16.80 6.72
CA GLY A 8 -10.58 17.37 5.38
C GLY A 8 -9.75 16.48 4.45
N PHE A 9 -8.70 15.86 4.97
CA PHE A 9 -7.88 14.92 4.22
C PHE A 9 -8.67 13.65 3.83
N GLY A 10 -9.48 13.11 4.76
CA GLY A 10 -10.38 12.00 4.49
C GLY A 10 -11.42 12.32 3.40
N LEU A 11 -12.01 13.52 3.47
CA LEU A 11 -12.94 13.98 2.45
C LEU A 11 -12.26 14.11 1.06
N TRP A 12 -11.03 14.60 1.03
CA TRP A 12 -10.27 14.69 -0.21
C TRP A 12 -10.00 13.30 -0.82
N CYS A 13 -9.60 12.34 0.00
CA CYS A 13 -9.46 10.95 -0.43
C CYS A 13 -10.77 10.39 -1.01
N GLU A 14 -11.89 10.62 -0.33
CA GLU A 14 -13.22 10.18 -0.78
C GLU A 14 -13.60 10.77 -2.14
N ILE A 15 -13.33 12.06 -2.36
CA ILE A 15 -13.59 12.72 -3.64
C ILE A 15 -12.72 12.12 -4.75
N LEU A 16 -11.44 11.92 -4.50
CA LEU A 16 -10.49 11.44 -5.52
C LEU A 16 -10.67 9.95 -5.84
N SER A 17 -11.01 9.14 -4.86
CA SER A 17 -11.14 7.69 -5.05
C SER A 17 -12.57 7.21 -5.29
N GLY A 18 -13.58 7.99 -4.89
CA GLY A 18 -14.99 7.65 -5.06
C GLY A 18 -15.70 8.52 -6.09
N ALA A 19 -15.87 9.80 -5.80
CA ALA A 19 -16.66 10.70 -6.63
C ALA A 19 -16.08 10.92 -8.03
N LEU A 20 -14.77 11.17 -8.12
CA LEU A 20 -14.11 11.47 -9.40
C LEU A 20 -14.13 10.30 -10.38
N PRO A 21 -13.84 9.05 -9.99
CA PRO A 21 -13.95 7.89 -10.90
C PRO A 21 -15.39 7.40 -11.08
N GLY A 22 -16.39 8.00 -10.44
CA GLY A 22 -17.79 7.64 -10.58
C GLY A 22 -18.20 6.38 -9.79
N GLY A 23 -17.47 6.06 -8.74
CA GLY A 23 -17.76 4.93 -7.88
C GLY A 23 -18.63 5.25 -6.67
N HIS A 24 -18.88 4.24 -5.87
CA HIS A 24 -19.61 4.39 -4.62
C HIS A 24 -18.75 5.06 -3.55
N MET A 25 -19.40 5.70 -2.59
CA MET A 25 -18.77 6.43 -1.50
C MET A 25 -19.37 6.06 -0.16
N ARG A 26 -18.56 6.13 0.88
CA ARG A 26 -19.00 5.94 2.28
C ARG A 26 -19.81 4.65 2.47
N TRP A 27 -21.07 4.79 2.85
CA TRP A 27 -21.96 3.69 3.21
C TRP A 27 -22.48 2.88 2.02
N ASP A 28 -22.30 3.41 0.80
CA ASP A 28 -22.73 2.73 -0.43
C ASP A 28 -21.65 1.77 -0.96
N VAL A 29 -20.42 1.83 -0.40
CA VAL A 29 -19.36 0.87 -0.71
C VAL A 29 -19.66 -0.44 -0.01
N GLY A 30 -19.81 -1.51 -0.77
CA GLY A 30 -20.12 -2.84 -0.24
C GLY A 30 -18.95 -3.44 0.54
N SER A 31 -19.25 -4.36 1.43
CA SER A 31 -18.26 -5.10 2.21
C SER A 31 -17.87 -6.38 1.49
N TRP A 32 -16.60 -6.50 1.12
CA TRP A 32 -16.05 -7.75 0.58
C TRP A 32 -16.02 -8.92 1.59
N MET A 33 -16.25 -8.63 2.89
CA MET A 33 -16.29 -9.65 3.95
C MET A 33 -17.69 -10.10 4.32
N PHE A 34 -18.69 -9.21 4.22
CA PHE A 34 -20.01 -9.42 4.81
C PHE A 34 -21.14 -9.41 3.79
N ASP A 35 -20.93 -8.79 2.62
CA ASP A 35 -21.92 -8.78 1.57
C ASP A 35 -21.85 -10.07 0.72
N PRO A 36 -22.93 -10.45 0.02
CA PRO A 36 -22.92 -11.60 -0.88
C PRO A 36 -21.83 -11.50 -1.94
N THR A 37 -21.12 -12.59 -2.19
CA THR A 37 -19.97 -12.63 -3.13
C THR A 37 -20.37 -12.51 -4.60
N ASP A 38 -21.65 -12.60 -4.91
CA ASP A 38 -22.22 -12.40 -6.25
C ASP A 38 -22.55 -10.93 -6.55
N GLN A 39 -22.36 -10.03 -5.57
CA GLN A 39 -22.58 -8.60 -5.73
C GLN A 39 -21.24 -7.86 -5.79
N PRO A 40 -21.09 -6.87 -6.71
CA PRO A 40 -19.89 -6.04 -6.74
C PRO A 40 -19.83 -5.16 -5.49
N SER A 41 -18.65 -5.06 -4.88
CA SER A 41 -18.45 -4.19 -3.70
C SER A 41 -18.26 -2.71 -4.07
N TRP A 42 -18.03 -2.40 -5.33
CA TRP A 42 -17.86 -1.04 -5.84
C TRP A 42 -16.75 -0.24 -5.16
N HIS A 43 -15.69 -0.94 -4.75
CA HIS A 43 -14.46 -0.30 -4.30
C HIS A 43 -13.77 0.38 -5.48
N ASN A 44 -13.27 1.57 -5.23
CA ASN A 44 -12.60 2.37 -6.24
C ASN A 44 -11.26 2.87 -5.72
N ALA A 45 -10.38 3.26 -6.65
CA ALA A 45 -9.12 3.88 -6.35
C ALA A 45 -8.84 5.03 -7.32
N GLY A 46 -8.21 6.08 -6.81
CA GLY A 46 -7.68 7.18 -7.63
C GLY A 46 -6.16 7.16 -7.59
N PHE A 47 -5.53 7.38 -8.74
CA PHE A 47 -4.08 7.49 -8.87
C PHE A 47 -3.71 8.84 -9.49
N ILE A 48 -2.79 9.55 -8.86
CA ILE A 48 -2.21 10.80 -9.38
C ILE A 48 -0.74 10.52 -9.65
N VAL A 49 -0.36 10.61 -10.92
CA VAL A 49 1.02 10.46 -11.36
C VAL A 49 1.54 11.80 -11.88
N MET A 50 2.67 12.24 -11.34
CA MET A 50 3.31 13.50 -11.75
C MET A 50 4.68 13.22 -12.34
N ASP A 51 4.91 13.65 -13.58
CA ASP A 51 6.25 13.61 -14.18
C ASP A 51 7.08 14.78 -13.63
N THR A 52 8.03 14.46 -12.77
CA THR A 52 8.90 15.45 -12.13
C THR A 52 9.79 16.20 -13.12
N LYS A 53 10.05 15.62 -14.31
CA LYS A 53 10.85 16.27 -15.36
C LYS A 53 10.11 17.41 -16.04
N VAL A 54 8.77 17.38 -16.01
CA VAL A 54 7.93 18.45 -16.57
C VAL A 54 7.77 19.62 -15.59
N ILE A 55 7.75 19.33 -14.29
CA ILE A 55 7.44 20.32 -13.25
C ILE A 55 8.70 20.98 -12.70
N ALA A 56 9.81 20.24 -12.61
CA ALA A 56 11.04 20.71 -12.02
C ALA A 56 12.27 20.18 -12.77
N ASP A 57 13.41 20.81 -12.54
CA ASP A 57 14.70 20.24 -12.91
C ASP A 57 14.90 18.89 -12.23
N ALA A 58 15.05 17.84 -13.03
CA ALA A 58 15.07 16.46 -12.56
C ALA A 58 16.26 16.16 -11.63
N GLU A 59 17.43 16.71 -11.93
CA GLU A 59 18.64 16.53 -11.11
C GLU A 59 18.51 17.25 -9.77
N GLY A 60 18.10 18.51 -9.78
CA GLY A 60 17.85 19.27 -8.57
C GLY A 60 16.68 18.70 -7.75
N TYR A 61 15.67 18.09 -8.38
CA TYR A 61 14.62 17.39 -7.65
C TYR A 61 15.19 16.19 -6.88
N ALA A 62 15.98 15.35 -7.53
CA ALA A 62 16.59 14.18 -6.90
C ALA A 62 17.51 14.59 -5.72
N GLN A 63 18.33 15.64 -5.89
CA GLN A 63 19.18 16.15 -4.82
C GLN A 63 18.35 16.62 -3.60
N ARG A 64 17.27 17.37 -3.84
CA ARG A 64 16.38 17.84 -2.75
C ARG A 64 15.69 16.67 -2.04
N MET A 65 15.26 15.64 -2.79
CA MET A 65 14.65 14.44 -2.19
C MET A 65 15.65 13.65 -1.36
N ASN A 66 16.86 13.43 -1.87
CA ASN A 66 17.91 12.74 -1.11
C ASN A 66 18.23 13.51 0.18
N LYS A 67 18.39 14.84 0.10
CA LYS A 67 18.60 15.66 1.29
C LYS A 67 17.48 15.52 2.32
N LEU A 68 16.21 15.52 1.87
CA LEU A 68 15.06 15.33 2.76
C LEU A 68 15.09 13.97 3.45
N ILE A 69 15.44 12.91 2.70
CA ILE A 69 15.58 11.54 3.23
C ILE A 69 16.66 11.48 4.29
N ASP A 70 17.84 12.04 3.99
CA ASP A 70 18.98 12.08 4.92
C ASP A 70 18.63 12.85 6.19
N GLU A 71 17.94 14.00 6.07
CA GLU A 71 17.50 14.80 7.21
C GLU A 71 16.49 14.05 8.09
N ILE A 72 15.57 13.29 7.50
CA ILE A 72 14.60 12.47 8.26
C ILE A 72 15.31 11.33 8.99
N HIS A 73 16.22 10.64 8.32
CA HIS A 73 16.99 9.55 8.96
C HIS A 73 17.91 10.04 10.08
N ALA A 74 18.36 11.29 10.00
CA ALA A 74 19.21 11.92 11.03
C ALA A 74 18.42 12.44 12.26
N VAL A 75 17.09 12.37 12.25
CA VAL A 75 16.27 12.81 13.39
C VAL A 75 16.51 11.90 14.59
N GLU A 76 16.62 12.50 15.78
CA GLU A 76 16.72 11.76 17.04
C GLU A 76 15.50 10.85 17.23
N THR A 77 15.75 9.58 17.52
CA THR A 77 14.69 8.59 17.72
C THR A 77 14.05 8.72 19.10
N ALA A 78 12.78 8.36 19.20
CA ALA A 78 12.12 8.21 20.49
C ALA A 78 12.71 7.02 21.27
N GLU A 79 12.51 7.02 22.58
CA GLU A 79 12.97 5.90 23.44
C GLU A 79 12.38 4.56 22.95
N GLY A 80 13.26 3.57 22.76
CA GLY A 80 12.89 2.23 22.27
C GLY A 80 12.71 2.12 20.76
N VAL A 81 12.96 3.19 20.00
CA VAL A 81 12.93 3.20 18.53
C VAL A 81 14.35 3.18 17.99
N GLU A 82 14.68 2.18 17.17
CA GLU A 82 16.05 2.02 16.63
C GLU A 82 16.36 3.04 15.53
N GLN A 83 15.40 3.34 14.66
CA GLN A 83 15.58 4.27 13.55
C GLN A 83 14.26 4.91 13.13
N VAL A 84 14.34 6.11 12.56
CA VAL A 84 13.23 6.75 11.85
C VAL A 84 13.25 6.24 10.41
N VAL A 85 12.11 5.73 9.94
CA VAL A 85 11.98 5.18 8.59
C VAL A 85 10.93 5.94 7.79
N LEU A 86 11.12 6.00 6.49
CA LEU A 86 10.15 6.54 5.55
C LEU A 86 9.13 5.47 5.12
N PRO A 87 7.92 5.87 4.72
CA PRO A 87 6.96 4.95 4.14
C PRO A 87 7.55 4.20 2.94
N GLY A 88 7.42 2.88 2.94
CA GLY A 88 7.95 2.00 1.90
C GLY A 88 9.31 1.36 2.21
N GLU A 89 10.08 1.84 3.17
CA GLU A 89 11.41 1.28 3.47
C GLU A 89 11.32 -0.13 4.06
N PHE A 90 10.33 -0.40 4.90
CA PHE A 90 10.09 -1.76 5.42
C PHE A 90 9.71 -2.73 4.30
N GLU A 91 8.88 -2.30 3.38
CA GLU A 91 8.44 -3.07 2.24
C GLU A 91 9.61 -3.38 1.30
N TRP A 92 10.47 -2.40 1.02
CA TRP A 92 11.68 -2.61 0.22
C TRP A 92 12.66 -3.58 0.88
N ALA A 93 12.90 -3.42 2.19
CA ALA A 93 13.76 -4.32 2.93
C ALA A 93 13.17 -5.75 3.00
N HIS A 94 11.86 -5.86 3.16
CA HIS A 94 11.16 -7.15 3.14
C HIS A 94 11.23 -7.80 1.76
N MET A 95 11.03 -7.04 0.69
CA MET A 95 11.15 -7.51 -0.69
C MET A 95 12.55 -8.03 -0.98
N ALA A 96 13.61 -7.31 -0.59
CA ALA A 96 14.99 -7.74 -0.77
C ALA A 96 15.25 -9.08 -0.08
N ARG A 97 14.83 -9.23 1.18
CA ARG A 97 14.93 -10.50 1.92
C ARG A 97 14.15 -11.64 1.25
N SER A 98 12.96 -11.34 0.74
CA SER A 98 12.12 -12.35 0.07
C SER A 98 12.72 -12.82 -1.25
N HIS A 99 13.45 -11.97 -1.96
CA HIS A 99 14.21 -12.38 -3.14
C HIS A 99 15.35 -13.35 -2.82
N GLU A 100 15.96 -13.23 -1.66
CA GLU A 100 17.06 -14.10 -1.23
C GLU A 100 16.57 -15.42 -0.61
N SER A 101 15.56 -15.36 0.25
CA SER A 101 15.11 -16.49 1.09
C SER A 101 13.74 -17.06 0.70
N GLY A 102 13.08 -16.50 -0.31
CA GLY A 102 11.70 -16.83 -0.64
C GLY A 102 10.69 -16.17 0.30
N ILE A 103 9.40 -16.40 0.02
CA ILE A 103 8.29 -15.88 0.81
C ILE A 103 7.84 -16.97 1.79
N ASN A 104 8.01 -16.72 3.09
CA ASN A 104 7.52 -17.63 4.12
C ASN A 104 6.01 -17.43 4.32
N LEU A 105 5.22 -18.41 3.90
CA LEU A 105 3.78 -18.40 4.09
C LEU A 105 3.41 -19.22 5.34
N PRO A 106 2.57 -18.69 6.25
CA PRO A 106 1.98 -19.44 7.34
C PRO A 106 1.26 -20.71 6.87
N ALA A 107 1.20 -21.73 7.70
CA ALA A 107 0.64 -23.03 7.32
C ALA A 107 -0.85 -22.97 6.91
N ASP A 108 -1.63 -22.16 7.58
CA ASP A 108 -3.05 -21.92 7.27
C ASP A 108 -3.22 -21.20 5.91
N VAL A 109 -2.36 -20.23 5.60
CA VAL A 109 -2.36 -19.54 4.30
C VAL A 109 -1.98 -20.53 3.18
N ARG A 110 -0.95 -21.36 3.40
CA ARG A 110 -0.57 -22.41 2.42
C ARG A 110 -1.69 -23.40 2.17
N ALA A 111 -2.38 -23.83 3.22
CA ALA A 111 -3.52 -24.74 3.10
C ALA A 111 -4.65 -24.14 2.24
N LYS A 112 -5.00 -22.87 2.51
CA LYS A 112 -6.03 -22.17 1.73
C LYS A 112 -5.62 -21.91 0.27
N LEU A 113 -4.38 -21.58 0.03
CA LEU A 113 -3.87 -21.43 -1.33
C LEU A 113 -3.87 -22.76 -2.08
N SER A 114 -3.48 -23.87 -1.44
CA SER A 114 -3.53 -25.20 -2.04
C SER A 114 -4.98 -25.57 -2.44
N GLU A 115 -5.93 -25.39 -1.54
CA GLU A 115 -7.35 -25.63 -1.82
C GLU A 115 -7.84 -24.78 -3.01
N THR A 116 -7.49 -23.50 -3.04
CA THR A 116 -7.88 -22.59 -4.13
C THR A 116 -7.23 -22.99 -5.47
N MET A 117 -5.97 -23.37 -5.44
CA MET A 117 -5.26 -23.83 -6.65
C MET A 117 -5.86 -25.12 -7.22
N GLU A 118 -6.21 -26.08 -6.36
CA GLU A 118 -6.88 -27.33 -6.76
C GLU A 118 -8.23 -27.03 -7.41
N LEU A 119 -9.04 -26.13 -6.81
CA LEU A 119 -10.32 -25.70 -7.41
C LEU A 119 -10.14 -25.03 -8.78
N ALA A 120 -9.02 -24.35 -8.99
CA ALA A 120 -8.66 -23.73 -10.27
C ALA A 120 -7.98 -24.70 -11.25
N GLY A 121 -7.82 -25.99 -10.89
CA GLY A 121 -7.15 -27.01 -11.72
C GLY A 121 -5.63 -26.92 -11.77
N HIS A 122 -5.03 -26.26 -10.78
CA HIS A 122 -3.59 -26.12 -10.66
C HIS A 122 -3.02 -26.95 -9.50
N GLN A 123 -1.76 -27.37 -9.64
CA GLN A 123 -1.04 -28.01 -8.54
C GLN A 123 -0.20 -26.97 -7.79
N PRO A 124 -0.28 -26.94 -6.45
CA PRO A 124 0.56 -26.03 -5.66
C PRO A 124 2.04 -26.42 -5.76
N VAL A 125 2.89 -25.42 -6.00
CA VAL A 125 4.34 -25.59 -6.04
C VAL A 125 4.94 -24.83 -4.84
N TRP A 126 5.42 -25.59 -3.86
CA TRP A 126 6.08 -25.05 -2.70
C TRP A 126 7.58 -25.37 -2.76
N LEU A 127 8.43 -24.39 -2.42
CA LEU A 127 9.84 -24.67 -2.17
C LEU A 127 9.96 -25.43 -0.85
N ALA A 128 10.84 -26.41 -0.83
CA ALA A 128 11.11 -27.25 0.33
C ALA A 128 11.84 -26.47 1.45
#